data_7bdbc358ce10231cd009119d903a603a
#
_entry.id   7bdbc358ce10231cd009119d903a603a
#
_cell.length_a   1.000
_cell.length_b   1.000
_cell.length_c   1.000
_cell.angle_alpha   90.00
_cell.angle_beta   90.00
_cell.angle_gamma   90.00
#
_symmetry.space_group_name_H-M   'P 1'
#
loop_
_entity.id
_entity.type
_entity.pdbx_description
1 polymer ?
#
loop_
_entity_poly.entity_id
_entity_poly.type
_entity_poly.pdbx_seq_one_letter_code
_entity_poly.pdbx_strand_id
1 'polypeptide(L)'
;MHIRSPIPVVAQGLQALYPDHEVLTGEDVFADFHVKVKPKRHLLKTVCVFEMDGFQPFTPLAYGEAFAFLEWGMNWCVTSYCHTWITIHSAVLERGGRVLVLPAPPGSGKSTLCAALMLSGWRLLSDEMALLDPVSGLVTPSPRPVSLKNESIEVIRKRAPNANFGPVARDTMKGTVAHMRISPDSLARADQPARPAWVIFPQFKREAPLTVEARPKPSALVELASNSFNHHVHGRAGFQALAALVDECGCHDLQYGHLDEAIAWFEALAATPA
;
A
#
# COMPACT_ATOMS: atom_id res chain seq x y z
N MET A 1 -5.57 -10.84 -11.41
CA MET A 1 -4.51 -10.47 -12.39
C MET A 1 -3.83 -11.71 -12.92
N HIS A 2 -3.54 -11.77 -14.22
CA HIS A 2 -2.74 -12.83 -14.85
C HIS A 2 -1.32 -12.31 -15.08
N ILE A 3 -0.31 -12.96 -14.46
CA ILE A 3 1.07 -12.46 -14.46
C ILE A 3 1.94 -13.42 -15.31
N ARG A 4 2.70 -12.87 -16.25
CA ARG A 4 3.70 -13.61 -17.04
C ARG A 4 5.05 -12.91 -17.00
N SER A 5 6.12 -13.64 -16.67
CA SER A 5 7.48 -13.11 -16.73
C SER A 5 8.48 -14.24 -16.94
N PRO A 6 9.41 -14.11 -17.90
CA PRO A 6 10.56 -15.00 -18.04
C PRO A 6 11.75 -14.58 -17.16
N ILE A 7 11.62 -13.49 -16.37
CA ILE A 7 12.73 -12.93 -15.59
C ILE A 7 12.79 -13.64 -14.22
N PRO A 8 13.91 -14.32 -13.88
CA PRO A 8 13.98 -15.15 -12.67
C PRO A 8 13.69 -14.39 -11.36
N VAL A 9 14.13 -13.13 -11.24
CA VAL A 9 13.88 -12.33 -10.04
C VAL A 9 12.39 -12.08 -9.79
N VAL A 10 11.56 -12.09 -10.82
CA VAL A 10 10.09 -11.99 -10.68
C VAL A 10 9.53 -13.24 -10.02
N ALA A 11 9.91 -14.42 -10.52
CA ALA A 11 9.50 -15.69 -9.91
C ALA A 11 9.98 -15.82 -8.47
N GLN A 12 11.23 -15.44 -8.18
CA GLN A 12 11.77 -15.42 -6.82
C GLN A 12 10.96 -14.50 -5.89
N GLY A 13 10.59 -13.32 -6.36
CA GLY A 13 9.79 -12.38 -5.59
C GLY A 13 8.38 -12.91 -5.29
N LEU A 14 7.71 -13.48 -6.29
CA LEU A 14 6.39 -14.08 -6.12
C LEU A 14 6.44 -15.26 -5.14
N GLN A 15 7.43 -16.16 -5.25
CA GLN A 15 7.60 -17.28 -4.32
C GLN A 15 7.88 -16.84 -2.89
N ALA A 16 8.68 -15.78 -2.70
CA ALA A 16 9.03 -15.29 -1.37
C ALA A 16 7.88 -14.57 -0.67
N LEU A 17 7.06 -13.83 -1.42
CA LEU A 17 6.10 -12.88 -0.85
C LEU A 17 4.64 -13.30 -0.98
N TYR A 18 4.33 -14.21 -1.93
CA TYR A 18 2.97 -14.68 -2.21
C TYR A 18 2.77 -16.19 -2.06
N PRO A 19 3.54 -16.94 -1.20
CA PRO A 19 3.47 -18.40 -1.19
C PRO A 19 2.12 -18.95 -0.72
N ASP A 20 1.38 -18.14 0.07
CA ASP A 20 0.09 -18.55 0.65
C ASP A 20 -1.12 -17.98 -0.12
N HIS A 21 -0.87 -17.20 -1.17
CA HIS A 21 -1.97 -16.70 -2.01
C HIS A 21 -2.49 -17.84 -2.89
N GLU A 22 -3.80 -17.87 -3.07
CA GLU A 22 -4.41 -18.77 -4.04
C GLU A 22 -3.91 -18.43 -5.45
N VAL A 23 -3.37 -19.44 -6.15
CA VAL A 23 -2.88 -19.31 -7.51
C VAL A 23 -3.73 -20.18 -8.41
N LEU A 24 -4.52 -19.58 -9.26
CA LEU A 24 -5.27 -20.25 -10.29
C LEU A 24 -4.38 -20.46 -11.52
N THR A 25 -4.32 -21.69 -12.01
CA THR A 25 -3.56 -22.05 -13.21
C THR A 25 -4.51 -22.58 -14.27
N GLY A 26 -4.33 -22.16 -15.52
CA GLY A 26 -5.16 -22.56 -16.66
C GLY A 26 -5.31 -21.43 -17.67
N GLU A 27 -5.63 -21.79 -18.90
CA GLU A 27 -5.85 -20.79 -19.97
C GLU A 27 -7.23 -20.13 -19.90
N ASP A 28 -8.20 -20.79 -19.26
CA ASP A 28 -9.60 -20.35 -19.16
C ASP A 28 -9.88 -19.54 -17.87
N VAL A 29 -8.85 -19.20 -17.08
CA VAL A 29 -9.03 -18.41 -15.87
C VAL A 29 -9.22 -16.94 -16.23
N PHE A 30 -10.36 -16.38 -15.84
CA PHE A 30 -10.63 -14.96 -16.01
C PHE A 30 -9.67 -14.10 -15.17
N ALA A 31 -9.16 -13.03 -15.77
CA ALA A 31 -8.35 -12.02 -15.07
C ALA A 31 -8.68 -10.63 -15.65
N ASP A 32 -8.92 -9.67 -14.77
CA ASP A 32 -9.17 -8.28 -15.15
C ASP A 32 -7.99 -7.64 -15.89
N PHE A 33 -6.78 -8.09 -15.59
CA PHE A 33 -5.54 -7.54 -16.16
C PHE A 33 -4.58 -8.66 -16.54
N HIS A 34 -4.03 -8.59 -17.74
CA HIS A 34 -2.94 -9.46 -18.21
C HIS A 34 -1.62 -8.69 -18.20
N VAL A 35 -0.82 -8.94 -17.16
CA VAL A 35 0.43 -8.23 -16.89
C VAL A 35 1.62 -9.07 -17.34
N LYS A 36 2.56 -8.43 -18.05
CA LYS A 36 3.83 -9.04 -18.42
C LYS A 36 4.99 -8.15 -18.00
N VAL A 37 6.01 -8.76 -17.37
CA VAL A 37 7.31 -8.13 -17.16
C VAL A 37 8.33 -8.92 -17.93
N LYS A 38 8.90 -8.34 -18.99
CA LYS A 38 9.76 -9.03 -19.94
C LYS A 38 11.07 -8.30 -20.20
N PRO A 39 12.15 -9.03 -20.53
CA PRO A 39 13.40 -8.39 -20.92
C PRO A 39 13.26 -7.70 -22.29
N LYS A 40 13.96 -6.60 -22.46
CA LYS A 40 14.11 -5.90 -23.74
C LYS A 40 15.57 -5.48 -23.91
N ARG A 41 16.15 -5.77 -25.05
CA ARG A 41 17.49 -5.28 -25.38
C ARG A 41 17.41 -3.78 -25.72
N HIS A 42 18.20 -2.99 -25.03
CA HIS A 42 18.32 -1.56 -25.27
C HIS A 42 19.79 -1.20 -25.39
N LEU A 43 20.23 -0.92 -26.61
CA LEU A 43 21.65 -0.72 -26.94
C LEU A 43 22.49 -1.92 -26.47
N LEU A 44 23.43 -1.69 -25.53
CA LEU A 44 24.34 -2.71 -24.98
C LEU A 44 23.83 -3.33 -23.66
N LYS A 45 22.67 -2.90 -23.17
CA LYS A 45 22.13 -3.35 -21.87
C LYS A 45 20.79 -4.08 -22.07
N THR A 46 20.51 -5.01 -21.18
CA THR A 46 19.17 -5.59 -21.01
C THR A 46 18.42 -4.79 -19.98
N VAL A 47 17.23 -4.32 -20.34
CA VAL A 47 16.26 -3.64 -19.47
C VAL A 47 15.04 -4.51 -19.31
N CYS A 48 14.13 -4.15 -18.39
CA CYS A 48 12.82 -4.76 -18.29
C CYS A 48 11.72 -3.78 -18.69
N VAL A 49 10.66 -4.29 -19.28
CA VAL A 49 9.46 -3.53 -19.66
C VAL A 49 8.24 -4.14 -18.98
N PHE A 50 7.36 -3.29 -18.52
CA PHE A 50 6.04 -3.66 -18.03
C PHE A 50 5.03 -3.50 -19.17
N GLU A 51 4.17 -4.48 -19.35
CA GLU A 51 3.11 -4.49 -20.35
C GLU A 51 1.81 -4.96 -19.68
N MET A 52 0.73 -4.26 -19.93
CA MET A 52 -0.62 -4.63 -19.55
C MET A 52 -1.48 -4.69 -20.82
N ASP A 53 -2.08 -5.83 -21.10
CA ASP A 53 -2.95 -6.07 -22.26
C ASP A 53 -2.37 -5.56 -23.60
N GLY A 54 -1.05 -5.74 -23.78
CA GLY A 54 -0.31 -5.32 -24.98
C GLY A 54 0.18 -3.88 -24.96
N PHE A 55 -0.22 -3.07 -23.99
CA PHE A 55 0.20 -1.68 -23.85
C PHE A 55 1.38 -1.53 -22.85
N GLN A 56 2.34 -0.66 -23.16
CA GLN A 56 3.52 -0.37 -22.31
C GLN A 56 3.40 1.05 -21.75
N PRO A 57 2.84 1.22 -20.55
CA PRO A 57 2.57 2.54 -19.98
C PRO A 57 3.81 3.26 -19.48
N PHE A 58 4.91 2.54 -19.26
CA PHE A 58 6.09 3.07 -18.59
C PHE A 58 7.34 2.96 -19.46
N THR A 59 8.31 3.84 -19.19
CA THR A 59 9.68 3.71 -19.72
C THR A 59 10.33 2.44 -19.15
N PRO A 60 11.20 1.77 -19.93
CA PRO A 60 11.93 0.61 -19.44
C PRO A 60 12.79 0.92 -18.21
N LEU A 61 12.88 -0.02 -17.27
CA LEU A 61 13.72 0.06 -16.08
C LEU A 61 14.91 -0.89 -16.15
N ALA A 62 15.87 -0.77 -15.22
CA ALA A 62 16.98 -1.69 -15.14
C ALA A 62 16.49 -3.13 -14.89
N TYR A 63 17.18 -4.12 -15.48
CA TYR A 63 16.76 -5.53 -15.41
C TYR A 63 16.58 -6.05 -13.99
N GLY A 64 17.43 -5.59 -13.05
CA GLY A 64 17.35 -5.94 -11.62
C GLY A 64 16.13 -5.38 -10.89
N GLU A 65 15.44 -4.41 -11.47
CA GLU A 65 14.24 -3.79 -10.88
C GLU A 65 12.94 -4.55 -11.23
N ALA A 66 13.02 -5.63 -12.03
CA ALA A 66 11.85 -6.27 -12.63
C ALA A 66 10.75 -6.70 -11.62
N PHE A 67 11.12 -7.15 -10.42
CA PHE A 67 10.14 -7.48 -9.39
C PHE A 67 9.49 -6.23 -8.79
N ALA A 68 10.27 -5.22 -8.44
CA ALA A 68 9.74 -3.94 -7.94
C ALA A 68 8.86 -3.26 -9.01
N PHE A 69 9.22 -3.42 -10.28
CA PHE A 69 8.44 -2.92 -11.40
C PHE A 69 7.10 -3.66 -11.55
N LEU A 70 7.07 -4.98 -11.34
CA LEU A 70 5.81 -5.74 -11.27
C LEU A 70 4.91 -5.19 -10.16
N GLU A 71 5.42 -5.05 -8.94
CA GLU A 71 4.65 -4.56 -7.79
C GLU A 71 4.06 -3.18 -8.04
N TRP A 72 4.88 -2.27 -8.55
CA TRP A 72 4.44 -0.93 -8.91
C TRP A 72 3.42 -0.94 -10.06
N GLY A 73 3.66 -1.72 -11.09
CA GLY A 73 2.76 -1.83 -12.24
C GLY A 73 1.40 -2.43 -11.88
N MET A 74 1.35 -3.39 -10.95
CA MET A 74 0.08 -3.94 -10.44
C MET A 74 -0.72 -2.88 -9.66
N ASN A 75 -0.06 -2.03 -8.85
CA ASN A 75 -0.73 -0.90 -8.20
C ASN A 75 -1.29 0.08 -9.23
N TRP A 76 -0.50 0.38 -10.25
CA TRP A 76 -0.93 1.27 -11.33
C TRP A 76 -2.16 0.71 -12.07
N CYS A 77 -2.23 -0.59 -12.35
CA CYS A 77 -3.42 -1.19 -12.97
C CYS A 77 -4.68 -0.91 -12.15
N VAL A 78 -4.62 -1.12 -10.83
CA VAL A 78 -5.76 -0.86 -9.94
C VAL A 78 -6.12 0.63 -9.92
N THR A 79 -5.15 1.51 -9.67
CA THR A 79 -5.42 2.95 -9.54
C THR A 79 -5.90 3.61 -10.83
N SER A 80 -5.52 3.07 -11.99
CA SER A 80 -5.86 3.66 -13.29
C SER A 80 -7.13 3.11 -13.91
N TYR A 81 -7.56 1.90 -13.54
CA TYR A 81 -8.66 1.22 -14.23
C TYR A 81 -9.75 0.68 -13.30
N CYS A 82 -9.51 0.51 -12.01
CA CYS A 82 -10.54 0.06 -11.09
C CYS A 82 -11.32 1.25 -10.53
N HIS A 83 -12.40 1.61 -11.20
CA HIS A 83 -13.27 2.72 -10.78
C HIS A 83 -14.49 2.27 -9.98
N THR A 84 -14.55 1.03 -9.53
CA THR A 84 -15.58 0.55 -8.60
C THR A 84 -15.44 1.22 -7.23
N TRP A 85 -14.19 1.49 -6.81
CA TRP A 85 -13.86 2.12 -5.54
C TRP A 85 -13.30 3.53 -5.75
N ILE A 86 -13.49 4.38 -4.74
CA ILE A 86 -12.68 5.59 -4.62
C ILE A 86 -11.33 5.15 -4.08
N THR A 87 -10.29 5.38 -4.87
CA THR A 87 -8.93 4.97 -4.55
C THR A 87 -8.16 6.16 -3.98
N ILE A 88 -7.63 6.01 -2.76
CA ILE A 88 -6.88 7.06 -2.05
C ILE A 88 -5.47 6.56 -1.78
N HIS A 89 -4.45 7.32 -2.12
CA HIS A 89 -3.06 7.00 -1.80
C HIS A 89 -2.83 7.05 -0.28
N SER A 90 -2.85 5.91 0.35
CA SER A 90 -2.72 5.77 1.80
C SER A 90 -2.27 4.37 2.18
N ALA A 91 -1.64 4.21 3.36
CA ALA A 91 -1.61 2.91 4.00
C ALA A 91 -2.91 2.71 4.79
N VAL A 92 -3.34 1.46 4.91
CA VAL A 92 -4.61 1.09 5.52
C VAL A 92 -4.44 -0.15 6.38
N LEU A 93 -4.79 -0.02 7.64
CA LEU A 93 -4.72 -1.12 8.60
C LEU A 93 -6.04 -1.22 9.38
N GLU A 94 -6.28 -2.35 9.99
CA GLU A 94 -7.49 -2.58 10.80
C GLU A 94 -7.13 -3.18 12.16
N ARG A 95 -7.82 -2.73 13.19
CA ARG A 95 -7.77 -3.33 14.53
C ARG A 95 -9.16 -3.34 15.15
N GLY A 96 -9.63 -4.51 15.56
CA GLY A 96 -10.94 -4.66 16.20
C GLY A 96 -12.13 -4.22 15.35
N GLY A 97 -12.11 -4.46 14.04
CA GLY A 97 -13.17 -4.07 13.09
C GLY A 97 -13.11 -2.61 12.65
N ARG A 98 -12.15 -1.82 13.13
CA ARG A 98 -12.00 -0.38 12.86
C ARG A 98 -10.79 -0.10 11.98
N VAL A 99 -10.98 0.61 10.88
CA VAL A 99 -9.92 0.90 9.91
C VAL A 99 -9.23 2.23 10.23
N LEU A 100 -7.92 2.17 10.19
CA LEU A 100 -7.00 3.30 10.19
C LEU A 100 -6.56 3.59 8.75
N VAL A 101 -6.82 4.81 8.28
CA VAL A 101 -6.35 5.32 6.99
C VAL A 101 -5.21 6.30 7.25
N LEU A 102 -4.05 6.06 6.64
CA LEU A 102 -2.83 6.86 6.77
C LEU A 102 -2.49 7.52 5.42
N PRO A 103 -3.18 8.59 5.02
CA PRO A 103 -2.80 9.34 3.83
C PRO A 103 -1.55 10.18 4.14
N ALA A 104 -0.56 10.13 3.26
CA ALA A 104 0.63 10.93 3.45
C ALA A 104 1.48 10.99 2.17
N PRO A 105 2.21 12.08 1.96
CA PRO A 105 3.14 12.20 0.85
C PRO A 105 4.31 11.20 0.97
N PRO A 106 5.01 10.92 -0.13
CA PRO A 106 6.23 10.13 -0.09
C PRO A 106 7.26 10.71 0.90
N GLY A 107 7.91 9.84 1.67
CA GLY A 107 8.93 10.26 2.65
C GLY A 107 8.38 10.59 4.05
N SER A 108 7.08 10.60 4.26
CA SER A 108 6.45 10.85 5.57
C SER A 108 6.67 9.77 6.65
N GLY A 109 7.29 8.64 6.31
CA GLY A 109 7.42 7.48 7.20
C GLY A 109 6.25 6.49 7.15
N LYS A 110 5.25 6.72 6.30
CA LYS A 110 4.01 5.93 6.18
C LYS A 110 4.25 4.41 6.09
N SER A 111 5.05 3.94 5.12
CA SER A 111 5.27 2.49 4.93
C SER A 111 6.06 1.85 6.07
N THR A 112 6.97 2.58 6.71
CA THR A 112 7.68 2.10 7.91
C THR A 112 6.71 1.92 9.07
N LEU A 113 5.85 2.91 9.31
CA LEU A 113 4.81 2.85 10.33
C LEU A 113 3.79 1.74 10.03
N CYS A 114 3.36 1.61 8.79
CA CYS A 114 2.46 0.57 8.31
C CYS A 114 3.03 -0.84 8.60
N ALA A 115 4.28 -1.09 8.20
CA ALA A 115 4.96 -2.34 8.47
C ALA A 115 5.07 -2.64 9.96
N ALA A 116 5.41 -1.62 10.77
CA ALA A 116 5.56 -1.78 12.21
C ALA A 116 4.23 -2.07 12.92
N LEU A 117 3.14 -1.42 12.53
CA LEU A 117 1.80 -1.69 13.04
C LEU A 117 1.33 -3.10 12.65
N MET A 118 1.57 -3.53 11.39
CA MET A 118 1.27 -4.90 10.98
C MET A 118 2.04 -5.93 11.82
N LEU A 119 3.32 -5.68 12.10
CA LEU A 119 4.14 -6.53 12.97
C LEU A 119 3.68 -6.51 14.43
N SER A 120 2.96 -5.48 14.85
CA SER A 120 2.34 -5.36 16.18
C SER A 120 0.92 -5.94 16.24
N GLY A 121 0.47 -6.63 15.18
CA GLY A 121 -0.80 -7.35 15.14
C GLY A 121 -1.99 -6.58 14.56
N TRP A 122 -1.75 -5.43 13.89
CA TRP A 122 -2.77 -4.81 13.05
C TRP A 122 -2.91 -5.60 11.75
N ARG A 123 -4.14 -5.85 11.31
CA ARG A 123 -4.40 -6.42 9.99
C ARG A 123 -4.11 -5.39 8.91
N LEU A 124 -3.22 -5.71 8.00
CA LEU A 124 -2.97 -4.88 6.83
C LEU A 124 -4.10 -5.05 5.80
N LEU A 125 -4.72 -3.94 5.39
CA LEU A 125 -5.60 -3.91 4.25
C LEU A 125 -4.84 -3.50 2.98
N SER A 126 -3.93 -2.54 3.08
CA SER A 126 -3.03 -2.15 1.98
C SER A 126 -1.95 -1.19 2.48
N ASP A 127 -0.76 -1.18 1.86
CA ASP A 127 0.29 -0.17 2.10
C ASP A 127 0.23 1.03 1.14
N GLU A 128 -0.44 0.87 0.01
CA GLU A 128 -0.37 1.87 -1.08
C GLU A 128 -1.70 2.58 -1.35
N MET A 129 -2.84 1.92 -1.06
CA MET A 129 -4.14 2.48 -1.43
C MET A 129 -5.29 2.04 -0.52
N ALA A 130 -6.15 2.97 -0.13
CA ALA A 130 -7.47 2.65 0.39
C ALA A 130 -8.45 2.49 -0.76
N LEU A 131 -9.20 1.39 -0.77
CA LEU A 131 -10.27 1.11 -1.71
C LEU A 131 -11.61 1.35 -0.98
N LEU A 132 -12.09 2.59 -1.02
CA LEU A 132 -13.33 3.01 -0.38
C LEU A 132 -14.52 2.70 -1.30
N ASP A 133 -15.42 1.85 -0.85
CA ASP A 133 -16.70 1.64 -1.54
C ASP A 133 -17.58 2.88 -1.35
N PRO A 134 -17.95 3.59 -2.44
CA PRO A 134 -18.74 4.83 -2.34
C PRO A 134 -20.17 4.62 -1.87
N VAL A 135 -20.67 3.39 -1.87
CA VAL A 135 -22.06 3.06 -1.49
C VAL A 135 -22.14 2.62 -0.02
N SER A 136 -21.30 1.67 0.38
CA SER A 136 -21.31 1.14 1.75
C SER A 136 -20.47 1.95 2.74
N GLY A 137 -19.53 2.77 2.25
CA GLY A 137 -18.53 3.47 3.07
C GLY A 137 -17.47 2.55 3.68
N LEU A 138 -17.45 1.27 3.31
CA LEU A 138 -16.45 0.31 3.79
C LEU A 138 -15.16 0.40 2.97
N VAL A 139 -14.06 0.04 3.62
CA VAL A 139 -12.77 -0.11 2.93
C VAL A 139 -12.54 -1.57 2.60
N THR A 140 -12.37 -1.85 1.31
CA THR A 140 -12.08 -3.19 0.79
C THR A 140 -10.59 -3.48 0.91
N PRO A 141 -10.19 -4.64 1.46
CA PRO A 141 -8.79 -5.03 1.54
C PRO A 141 -8.19 -5.32 0.15
N SER A 142 -6.93 -5.00 0.01
CA SER A 142 -6.06 -5.43 -1.09
C SER A 142 -4.66 -5.65 -0.52
N PRO A 143 -4.51 -6.65 0.38
CA PRO A 143 -3.28 -6.85 1.12
C PRO A 143 -2.19 -7.40 0.21
N ARG A 144 -1.14 -6.60 0.02
CA ARG A 144 0.03 -6.93 -0.79
C ARG A 144 1.30 -6.63 -0.02
N PRO A 145 2.46 -7.17 -0.44
CA PRO A 145 3.72 -6.94 0.23
C PRO A 145 4.01 -5.46 0.47
N VAL A 146 4.41 -5.12 1.70
CA VAL A 146 4.69 -3.74 2.11
C VAL A 146 5.95 -3.24 1.42
N SER A 147 5.86 -2.11 0.72
CA SER A 147 6.97 -1.51 -0.02
C SER A 147 7.84 -0.62 0.88
N LEU A 148 9.05 -1.08 1.19
CA LEU A 148 10.02 -0.37 2.02
C LEU A 148 11.17 0.19 1.18
N LYS A 149 11.68 1.34 1.59
CA LYS A 149 12.70 2.09 0.84
C LYS A 149 13.83 2.57 1.75
N ASN A 150 15.05 2.44 1.27
CA ASN A 150 16.24 2.98 1.93
C ASN A 150 16.37 2.55 3.40
N GLU A 151 16.52 3.47 4.33
CA GLU A 151 16.68 3.19 5.76
C GLU A 151 15.52 2.39 6.37
N SER A 152 14.30 2.53 5.84
CA SER A 152 13.13 1.80 6.35
C SER A 152 13.30 0.28 6.27
N ILE A 153 14.06 -0.21 5.30
CA ILE A 153 14.35 -1.64 5.14
C ILE A 153 15.12 -2.15 6.37
N GLU A 154 16.16 -1.45 6.76
CA GLU A 154 17.00 -1.84 7.90
C GLU A 154 16.29 -1.62 9.25
N VAL A 155 15.47 -0.57 9.36
CA VAL A 155 14.65 -0.34 10.55
C VAL A 155 13.69 -1.51 10.78
N ILE A 156 13.01 -1.97 9.75
CA ILE A 156 12.06 -3.09 9.87
C ILE A 156 12.79 -4.44 10.02
N ARG A 157 13.92 -4.66 9.35
CA ARG A 157 14.74 -5.87 9.56
C ARG A 157 15.23 -6.02 10.98
N LYS A 158 15.69 -4.92 11.60
CA LYS A 158 16.11 -4.93 13.01
C LYS A 158 14.96 -5.25 13.96
N ARG A 159 13.75 -4.73 13.65
CA ARG A 159 12.55 -4.96 14.45
C ARG A 159 12.02 -6.39 14.30
N ALA A 160 12.08 -6.95 13.10
CA ALA A 160 11.60 -8.29 12.79
C ALA A 160 12.66 -9.07 11.98
N PRO A 161 13.69 -9.62 12.65
CA PRO A 161 14.77 -10.35 11.97
C PRO A 161 14.30 -11.57 11.17
N ASN A 162 13.15 -12.14 11.53
CA ASN A 162 12.54 -13.30 10.88
C ASN A 162 11.50 -12.92 9.80
N ALA A 163 11.31 -11.63 9.54
CA ALA A 163 10.38 -11.20 8.49
C ALA A 163 10.93 -11.58 7.09
N ASN A 164 10.04 -12.10 6.25
CA ASN A 164 10.40 -12.48 4.89
C ASN A 164 10.40 -11.25 3.97
N PHE A 165 11.53 -11.05 3.31
CA PHE A 165 11.71 -10.02 2.29
C PHE A 165 11.89 -10.64 0.93
N GLY A 166 11.33 -10.01 -0.08
CA GLY A 166 11.59 -10.34 -1.48
C GLY A 166 12.94 -9.81 -1.98
N PRO A 167 13.20 -9.97 -3.28
CA PRO A 167 14.40 -9.42 -3.91
C PRO A 167 14.54 -7.92 -3.69
N VAL A 168 15.78 -7.49 -3.43
CA VAL A 168 16.12 -6.08 -3.22
C VAL A 168 16.49 -5.46 -4.58
N ALA A 169 15.78 -4.43 -4.98
CA ALA A 169 16.15 -3.59 -6.12
C ALA A 169 17.00 -2.40 -5.61
N ARG A 170 18.21 -2.26 -6.16
CA ARG A 170 19.16 -1.19 -5.81
C ARG A 170 19.21 -0.16 -6.94
N ASP A 171 19.62 1.06 -6.58
CA ASP A 171 19.85 2.15 -7.53
C ASP A 171 18.63 2.48 -8.40
N THR A 172 17.41 2.26 -7.83
CA THR A 172 16.17 2.68 -8.48
C THR A 172 16.01 4.19 -8.39
N MET A 173 15.07 4.77 -9.13
CA MET A 173 14.71 6.18 -9.00
C MET A 173 14.25 6.56 -7.58
N LYS A 174 13.85 5.56 -6.76
CA LYS A 174 13.42 5.72 -5.36
C LYS A 174 14.48 5.25 -4.36
N GLY A 175 15.72 5.04 -4.81
CA GLY A 175 16.80 4.44 -4.03
C GLY A 175 16.72 2.92 -3.97
N THR A 176 17.07 2.32 -2.83
CA THR A 176 16.93 0.89 -2.61
C THR A 176 15.50 0.56 -2.21
N VAL A 177 14.89 -0.44 -2.88
CA VAL A 177 13.51 -0.89 -2.62
C VAL A 177 13.51 -2.38 -2.27
N ALA A 178 12.77 -2.74 -1.24
CA ALA A 178 12.48 -4.12 -0.89
C ALA A 178 11.02 -4.24 -0.43
N HIS A 179 10.42 -5.39 -0.67
CA HIS A 179 9.06 -5.67 -0.24
C HIS A 179 9.07 -6.70 0.89
N MET A 180 8.28 -6.46 1.93
CA MET A 180 8.10 -7.36 3.06
C MET A 180 6.78 -8.12 2.91
N ARG A 181 6.81 -9.44 3.16
CA ARG A 181 5.62 -10.30 3.16
C ARG A 181 4.62 -9.83 4.20
N ILE A 182 3.34 -9.92 3.86
CA ILE A 182 2.24 -9.59 4.77
C ILE A 182 2.04 -10.66 5.85
N SER A 183 1.33 -10.29 6.91
CA SER A 183 0.97 -11.24 7.96
C SER A 183 -0.07 -12.27 7.46
N PRO A 184 -0.06 -13.51 7.98
CA PRO A 184 -1.07 -14.52 7.64
C PRO A 184 -2.49 -14.07 7.91
N ASP A 185 -2.73 -13.32 9.00
CA ASP A 185 -4.06 -12.76 9.34
C ASP A 185 -4.56 -11.77 8.26
N SER A 186 -3.67 -10.94 7.71
CA SER A 186 -4.03 -10.01 6.64
C SER A 186 -4.49 -10.74 5.38
N LEU A 187 -3.85 -11.87 5.06
CA LEU A 187 -4.23 -12.69 3.91
C LEU A 187 -5.53 -13.47 4.19
N ALA A 188 -5.64 -14.11 5.35
CA ALA A 188 -6.81 -14.94 5.69
C ALA A 188 -8.13 -14.16 5.71
N ARG A 189 -8.05 -12.84 5.89
CA ARG A 189 -9.21 -11.93 5.91
C ARG A 189 -9.21 -10.93 4.75
N ALA A 190 -8.59 -11.29 3.62
CA ALA A 190 -8.48 -10.42 2.45
C ALA A 190 -9.81 -10.10 1.75
N ASP A 191 -10.85 -10.86 2.05
CA ASP A 191 -12.23 -10.70 1.56
C ASP A 191 -13.16 -9.98 2.54
N GLN A 192 -12.66 -9.50 3.70
CA GLN A 192 -13.45 -8.89 4.76
C GLN A 192 -13.26 -7.37 4.80
N PRO A 193 -14.15 -6.59 4.13
CA PRO A 193 -14.16 -5.13 4.26
C PRO A 193 -14.40 -4.70 5.71
N ALA A 194 -13.95 -3.48 6.05
CA ALA A 194 -14.12 -2.96 7.39
C ALA A 194 -14.44 -1.45 7.36
N ARG A 195 -15.04 -0.96 8.48
CA ARG A 195 -15.48 0.43 8.59
C ARG A 195 -14.31 1.34 8.96
N PRO A 196 -14.11 2.46 8.25
CA PRO A 196 -13.13 3.48 8.65
C PRO A 196 -13.54 4.10 10.01
N ALA A 197 -12.52 4.36 10.83
CA ALA A 197 -12.68 5.00 12.14
C ALA A 197 -11.69 6.14 12.36
N TRP A 198 -10.53 6.08 11.72
CA TRP A 198 -9.49 7.09 11.88
C TRP A 198 -8.83 7.45 10.56
N VAL A 199 -8.60 8.73 10.36
CA VAL A 199 -7.76 9.29 9.29
C VAL A 199 -6.62 10.05 9.97
N ILE A 200 -5.43 9.48 9.93
CA ILE A 200 -4.25 10.03 10.59
C ILE A 200 -3.22 10.40 9.55
N PHE A 201 -2.69 11.62 9.62
CA PHE A 201 -1.69 12.17 8.72
C PHE A 201 -0.31 12.07 9.37
N PRO A 202 0.47 10.99 9.11
CA PRO A 202 1.74 10.76 9.78
C PRO A 202 2.85 11.61 9.18
N GLN A 203 3.70 12.15 10.05
CA GLN A 203 4.93 12.83 9.70
C GLN A 203 6.07 12.31 10.58
N PHE A 204 6.98 11.55 9.98
CA PHE A 204 8.22 11.16 10.64
C PHE A 204 9.21 12.33 10.64
N LYS A 205 9.73 12.66 11.82
CA LYS A 205 10.81 13.63 11.98
C LYS A 205 11.75 13.10 13.05
N ARG A 206 12.96 12.75 12.64
CA ARG A 206 13.98 12.15 13.54
C ARG A 206 14.10 12.94 14.85
N GLU A 207 14.13 12.22 15.98
CA GLU A 207 14.25 12.77 17.33
C GLU A 207 13.13 13.76 17.76
N ALA A 208 12.09 13.92 16.98
CA ALA A 208 10.98 14.74 17.39
C ALA A 208 10.12 14.02 18.46
N PRO A 209 9.57 14.75 19.43
CA PRO A 209 8.61 14.18 20.35
C PRO A 209 7.34 13.75 19.59
N LEU A 210 6.63 12.77 20.15
CA LEU A 210 5.31 12.41 19.66
C LEU A 210 4.34 13.55 19.94
N THR A 211 3.72 14.07 18.89
CA THR A 211 2.62 15.03 19.01
C THR A 211 1.44 14.57 18.18
N VAL A 212 0.25 14.75 18.75
CA VAL A 212 -1.01 14.41 18.09
C VAL A 212 -1.94 15.60 18.24
N GLU A 213 -2.37 16.14 17.11
CA GLU A 213 -3.26 17.29 17.06
C GLU A 213 -4.52 16.94 16.28
N ALA A 214 -5.69 17.36 16.80
CA ALA A 214 -6.94 17.19 16.06
C ALA A 214 -6.90 18.00 14.77
N ARG A 215 -7.17 17.35 13.65
CA ARG A 215 -7.21 18.00 12.33
C ARG A 215 -8.64 18.41 11.99
N PRO A 216 -8.89 19.68 11.62
CA PRO A 216 -10.21 20.12 11.18
C PRO A 216 -10.72 19.30 9.99
N LYS A 217 -11.99 18.86 10.05
CA LYS A 217 -12.63 18.05 9.01
C LYS A 217 -12.50 18.62 7.59
N PRO A 218 -12.71 19.93 7.34
CA PRO A 218 -12.52 20.48 6.00
C PRO A 218 -11.09 20.33 5.49
N SER A 219 -10.09 20.51 6.37
CA SER A 219 -8.69 20.35 6.01
C SER A 219 -8.35 18.89 5.71
N ALA A 220 -8.90 17.94 6.48
CA ALA A 220 -8.74 16.51 6.22
C ALA A 220 -9.37 16.11 4.88
N LEU A 221 -10.56 16.63 4.55
CA LEU A 221 -11.24 16.35 3.29
C LEU A 221 -10.43 16.85 2.08
N VAL A 222 -9.89 18.05 2.14
CA VAL A 222 -9.06 18.61 1.05
C VAL A 222 -7.82 17.76 0.84
N GLU A 223 -7.16 17.35 1.92
CA GLU A 223 -5.96 16.50 1.83
C GLU A 223 -6.30 15.10 1.28
N LEU A 224 -7.39 14.47 1.72
CA LEU A 224 -7.85 13.19 1.17
C LEU A 224 -8.20 13.30 -0.30
N ALA A 225 -8.90 14.35 -0.72
CA ALA A 225 -9.22 14.58 -2.12
C ALA A 225 -7.95 14.74 -2.97
N SER A 226 -6.94 15.47 -2.44
CA SER A 226 -5.65 15.63 -3.10
C SER A 226 -4.85 14.32 -3.22
N ASN A 227 -5.05 13.39 -2.28
CA ASN A 227 -4.45 12.05 -2.30
C ASN A 227 -5.31 11.01 -3.05
N SER A 228 -6.50 11.35 -3.53
CA SER A 228 -7.35 10.43 -4.28
C SER A 228 -6.99 10.41 -5.76
N PHE A 229 -6.85 9.21 -6.32
CA PHE A 229 -6.53 9.02 -7.73
C PHE A 229 -7.75 9.25 -8.65
N ASN A 230 -8.96 9.00 -8.17
CA ASN A 230 -10.13 8.91 -9.04
C ASN A 230 -11.45 9.49 -8.47
N HIS A 231 -11.43 10.24 -7.35
CA HIS A 231 -12.67 10.81 -6.81
C HIS A 231 -13.40 11.69 -7.84
N HIS A 232 -12.65 12.37 -8.70
CA HIS A 232 -13.18 13.20 -9.77
C HIS A 232 -13.93 12.39 -10.86
N VAL A 233 -13.56 11.14 -11.07
CA VAL A 233 -14.25 10.22 -11.99
C VAL A 233 -15.67 9.92 -11.48
N HIS A 234 -15.84 9.83 -10.16
CA HIS A 234 -17.14 9.65 -9.50
C HIS A 234 -17.94 10.96 -9.34
N GLY A 235 -17.33 12.11 -9.68
CA GLY A 235 -17.98 13.42 -9.62
C GLY A 235 -18.53 13.72 -8.22
N ARG A 236 -19.81 14.13 -8.15
CA ARG A 236 -20.46 14.49 -6.88
C ARG A 236 -20.48 13.33 -5.87
N ALA A 237 -20.72 12.11 -6.32
CA ALA A 237 -20.77 10.94 -5.44
C ALA A 237 -19.40 10.67 -4.81
N GLY A 238 -18.30 10.84 -5.57
CA GLY A 238 -16.94 10.72 -5.06
C GLY A 238 -16.62 11.73 -3.96
N PHE A 239 -16.99 12.98 -4.15
CA PHE A 239 -16.83 14.01 -3.13
C PHE A 239 -17.66 13.72 -1.89
N GLN A 240 -18.92 13.30 -2.05
CA GLN A 240 -19.81 12.96 -0.93
C GLN A 240 -19.29 11.77 -0.12
N ALA A 241 -18.74 10.74 -0.77
CA ALA A 241 -18.16 9.60 -0.07
C ALA A 241 -16.90 9.96 0.72
N LEU A 242 -16.02 10.84 0.18
CA LEU A 242 -14.87 11.36 0.94
C LEU A 242 -15.31 12.24 2.11
N ALA A 243 -16.35 13.05 1.95
CA ALA A 243 -16.90 13.86 3.04
C ALA A 243 -17.48 12.97 4.15
N ALA A 244 -18.27 11.95 3.80
CA ALA A 244 -18.81 10.98 4.76
C ALA A 244 -17.71 10.24 5.51
N LEU A 245 -16.66 9.79 4.80
CA LEU A 245 -15.47 9.18 5.42
C LEU A 245 -14.86 10.09 6.48
N VAL A 246 -14.65 11.36 6.15
CA VAL A 246 -14.07 12.33 7.08
C VAL A 246 -15.00 12.62 8.24
N ASP A 247 -16.31 12.73 8.00
CA ASP A 247 -17.30 13.03 9.04
C ASP A 247 -17.40 11.90 10.08
N GLU A 248 -17.29 10.65 9.65
CA GLU A 248 -17.36 9.48 10.54
C GLU A 248 -16.04 9.20 11.28
N CYS A 249 -14.89 9.68 10.81
CA CYS A 249 -13.57 9.35 11.35
C CYS A 249 -13.03 10.40 12.33
N GLY A 250 -12.28 9.96 13.34
CA GLY A 250 -11.35 10.83 14.05
C GLY A 250 -10.19 11.25 13.13
N CYS A 251 -10.01 12.57 12.91
CA CYS A 251 -8.96 13.09 12.04
C CYS A 251 -7.86 13.73 12.86
N HIS A 252 -6.59 13.34 12.67
CA HIS A 252 -5.45 13.88 13.43
C HIS A 252 -4.21 14.02 12.56
N ASP A 253 -3.40 14.99 12.88
CA ASP A 253 -2.00 15.08 12.49
C ASP A 253 -1.16 14.36 13.54
N LEU A 254 -0.23 13.51 13.10
CA LEU A 254 0.67 12.76 13.96
C LEU A 254 2.11 13.05 13.57
N GLN A 255 2.88 13.74 14.42
CA GLN A 255 4.33 13.81 14.29
C GLN A 255 4.97 12.81 15.24
N TYR A 256 5.98 12.06 14.77
CA TYR A 256 6.71 11.12 15.62
C TYR A 256 8.18 11.02 15.20
N GLY A 257 9.08 10.83 16.17
CA GLY A 257 10.51 10.59 15.96
C GLY A 257 10.95 9.18 16.36
N HIS A 258 10.15 8.53 17.21
CA HIS A 258 10.40 7.17 17.68
C HIS A 258 9.23 6.26 17.32
N LEU A 259 9.55 5.17 16.62
CA LEU A 259 8.52 4.26 16.09
C LEU A 259 7.73 3.56 17.21
N ASP A 260 8.40 3.22 18.33
CA ASP A 260 7.75 2.54 19.45
C ASP A 260 6.74 3.44 20.18
N GLU A 261 7.00 4.74 20.28
CA GLU A 261 6.03 5.70 20.82
C GLU A 261 4.79 5.82 19.94
N ALA A 262 4.99 5.87 18.63
CA ALA A 262 3.88 5.90 17.67
C ALA A 262 3.04 4.61 17.77
N ILE A 263 3.66 3.43 17.83
CA ILE A 263 2.96 2.16 17.97
C ILE A 263 2.16 2.14 19.27
N ALA A 264 2.77 2.51 20.40
CA ALA A 264 2.09 2.54 21.70
C ALA A 264 0.86 3.46 21.67
N TRP A 265 0.96 4.60 21.00
CA TRP A 265 -0.17 5.50 20.83
C TRP A 265 -1.29 4.89 19.98
N PHE A 266 -0.98 4.20 18.87
CA PHE A 266 -1.98 3.53 18.04
C PHE A 266 -2.65 2.36 18.79
N GLU A 267 -1.91 1.61 19.61
CA GLU A 267 -2.50 0.56 20.46
C GLU A 267 -3.47 1.16 21.49
N ALA A 268 -3.12 2.27 22.12
CA ALA A 268 -4.01 2.98 23.03
C ALA A 268 -5.26 3.51 22.32
N LEU A 269 -5.10 4.09 21.11
CA LEU A 269 -6.20 4.54 20.26
C LEU A 269 -7.16 3.40 19.93
N ALA A 270 -6.63 2.24 19.54
CA ALA A 270 -7.43 1.07 19.22
C ALA A 270 -8.14 0.46 20.45
N ALA A 271 -7.60 0.62 21.64
CA ALA A 271 -8.21 0.15 22.88
C ALA A 271 -9.38 1.04 23.37
N THR A 272 -9.50 2.27 22.88
CA THR A 272 -10.59 3.18 23.23
C THR A 272 -11.92 2.64 22.66
N PRO A 273 -12.99 2.53 23.45
CA PRO A 273 -14.33 2.19 22.93
C PRO A 273 -14.76 3.17 21.82
N ALA A 274 -15.58 2.68 20.88
CA ALA A 274 -16.13 3.49 19.79
C ALA A 274 -17.18 4.49 20.28
#